data_d29f1dceaa0e407089af185163cfb16c
#
_entry.id   d29f1dceaa0e407089af185163cfb16c
#
_cell.length_a   1.000
_cell.length_b   1.000
_cell.length_c   1.000
_cell.angle_alpha   90.00
_cell.angle_beta   90.00
_cell.angle_gamma   90.00
#
_symmetry.space_group_name_H-M   'P 1'
#
loop_
_entity.id
_entity.type
_entity.pdbx_description
1 polymer ?
#
loop_
_entity_poly.entity_id
_entity_poly.type
_entity_poly.pdbx_seq_one_letter_code
_entity_poly.pdbx_strand_id
1 'polypeptide(L)'
;IKGAMNILMTGDEKMLNTFIQDFHMKFMKLSPEEIAFPRSCNGIEKFSDNVKSRRRTANKLEERDSKKRKTKTLLGTLDGAKMTYGLFAPGAPIHVKGAILYNHLIEKNKLGNKYPYIQEGDKIKFINMKEPNIYQASAFSFPAKFPKELNLLGCIDYDEQFHKSFIQPLQFITNKINWRIDTSYGMQGTLEDFF
;
A
#
# COMPACT_ATOMS: atom_id res chain seq x y z
N ILE A 1 20.02 -4.24 4.72
CA ILE A 1 20.51 -3.41 5.84
C ILE A 1 21.94 -3.82 6.26
N LYS A 2 22.26 -5.13 6.50
CA LYS A 2 23.63 -5.53 6.91
C LYS A 2 24.74 -5.03 5.99
N GLY A 3 24.58 -5.13 4.66
CA GLY A 3 25.54 -4.62 3.68
C GLY A 3 25.77 -3.11 3.80
N ALA A 4 24.70 -2.33 3.89
CA ALA A 4 24.78 -0.89 4.10
C ALA A 4 25.48 -0.53 5.42
N MET A 5 25.17 -1.26 6.50
CA MET A 5 25.83 -1.04 7.81
C MET A 5 27.33 -1.30 7.76
N ASN A 6 27.77 -2.33 7.06
CA ASN A 6 29.21 -2.57 6.86
C ASN A 6 29.89 -1.41 6.13
N ILE A 7 29.26 -0.88 5.07
CA ILE A 7 29.79 0.27 4.32
C ILE A 7 29.85 1.52 5.20
N LEU A 8 28.84 1.74 6.04
CA LEU A 8 28.85 2.86 7.00
C LEU A 8 30.01 2.79 8.01
N MET A 9 30.48 1.58 8.32
CA MET A 9 31.60 1.36 9.27
C MET A 9 32.97 1.39 8.62
N THR A 10 33.10 0.98 7.36
CA THR A 10 34.40 0.70 6.73
C THR A 10 34.60 1.37 5.37
N GLY A 11 33.58 1.94 4.79
CA GLY A 11 33.56 2.54 3.45
C GLY A 11 33.41 4.05 3.47
N ASP A 12 32.92 4.57 2.36
CA ASP A 12 32.65 5.98 2.13
C ASP A 12 31.24 6.22 1.55
N GLU A 13 30.85 7.49 1.42
CA GLU A 13 29.55 7.93 0.88
C GLU A 13 29.31 7.43 -0.55
N LYS A 14 30.37 7.42 -1.39
CA LYS A 14 30.26 6.97 -2.78
C LYS A 14 29.98 5.46 -2.88
N MET A 15 30.67 4.67 -2.06
CA MET A 15 30.41 3.22 -1.97
C MET A 15 28.99 2.94 -1.49
N LEU A 16 28.48 3.74 -0.55
CA LEU A 16 27.11 3.60 -0.07
C LEU A 16 26.09 3.88 -1.18
N ASN A 17 26.27 4.96 -1.94
CA ASN A 17 25.38 5.33 -3.04
C ASN A 17 25.39 4.28 -4.16
N THR A 18 26.55 3.75 -4.52
CA THR A 18 26.66 2.62 -5.47
C THR A 18 25.91 1.39 -4.95
N PHE A 19 26.06 1.05 -3.68
CA PHE A 19 25.35 -0.07 -3.06
C PHE A 19 23.82 0.13 -3.08
N ILE A 20 23.36 1.36 -2.83
CA ILE A 20 21.92 1.69 -2.86
C ILE A 20 21.37 1.45 -4.27
N GLN A 21 22.03 1.90 -5.32
CA GLN A 21 21.62 1.72 -6.71
C GLN A 21 21.54 0.22 -7.06
N ASP A 22 22.58 -0.54 -6.76
CA ASP A 22 22.62 -1.99 -7.01
C ASP A 22 21.51 -2.73 -6.24
N PHE A 23 21.27 -2.30 -5.00
CA PHE A 23 20.26 -2.92 -4.16
C PHE A 23 18.83 -2.56 -4.65
N HIS A 24 18.61 -1.33 -5.11
CA HIS A 24 17.36 -0.93 -5.73
C HIS A 24 17.00 -1.81 -6.92
N MET A 25 17.94 -2.01 -7.86
CA MET A 25 17.73 -2.90 -9.01
C MET A 25 17.37 -4.34 -8.62
N LYS A 26 17.96 -4.84 -7.53
CA LYS A 26 17.62 -6.15 -6.97
C LYS A 26 16.25 -6.15 -6.32
N PHE A 27 15.93 -5.10 -5.57
CA PHE A 27 14.67 -4.94 -4.85
C PHE A 27 13.46 -4.94 -5.80
N MET A 28 13.58 -4.29 -6.96
CA MET A 28 12.54 -4.24 -8.00
C MET A 28 12.17 -5.63 -8.57
N LYS A 29 13.02 -6.64 -8.36
CA LYS A 29 12.80 -8.03 -8.82
C LYS A 29 12.24 -8.94 -7.72
N LEU A 30 12.13 -8.45 -6.49
CA LEU A 30 11.62 -9.25 -5.37
C LEU A 30 10.10 -9.43 -5.47
N SER A 31 9.61 -10.52 -4.90
CA SER A 31 8.18 -10.78 -4.82
C SER A 31 7.48 -9.84 -3.82
N PRO A 32 6.18 -9.60 -3.99
CA PRO A 32 5.40 -8.81 -3.02
C PRO A 32 5.53 -9.33 -1.58
N GLU A 33 5.61 -10.64 -1.40
CA GLU A 33 5.74 -11.29 -0.10
C GLU A 33 7.06 -10.97 0.61
N GLU A 34 8.13 -10.73 -0.16
CA GLU A 34 9.47 -10.42 0.37
C GLU A 34 9.61 -8.97 0.78
N ILE A 35 8.92 -8.05 0.06
CA ILE A 35 9.03 -6.61 0.30
C ILE A 35 7.95 -6.05 1.24
N ALA A 36 6.88 -6.78 1.48
CA ALA A 36 5.75 -6.31 2.25
C ALA A 36 6.05 -6.11 3.73
N PHE A 37 5.46 -5.07 4.34
CA PHE A 37 5.58 -4.78 5.75
C PHE A 37 4.65 -5.66 6.59
N PRO A 38 5.15 -6.34 7.64
CA PRO A 38 4.30 -7.08 8.55
C PRO A 38 3.56 -6.13 9.51
N ARG A 39 2.28 -6.38 9.75
CA ARG A 39 1.43 -5.65 10.70
C ARG A 39 0.33 -6.54 11.27
N SER A 40 -0.20 -6.17 12.45
CA SER A 40 -1.46 -6.72 12.94
C SER A 40 -2.62 -5.88 12.43
N CYS A 41 -3.67 -6.54 11.96
CA CYS A 41 -4.86 -5.89 11.41
C CYS A 41 -5.89 -5.67 12.52
N ASN A 42 -5.84 -4.50 13.15
CA ASN A 42 -6.81 -4.12 14.17
C ASN A 42 -7.73 -3.02 13.64
N GLY A 43 -9.03 -3.17 13.82
CA GLY A 43 -10.04 -2.20 13.42
C GLY A 43 -10.69 -2.51 12.07
N ILE A 44 -10.56 -3.73 11.53
CA ILE A 44 -11.20 -4.12 10.28
C ILE A 44 -12.73 -3.99 10.39
N GLU A 45 -13.32 -4.44 11.50
CA GLU A 45 -14.75 -4.32 11.78
C GLU A 45 -15.20 -2.87 11.96
N LYS A 46 -14.36 -2.06 12.59
CA LYS A 46 -14.64 -0.63 12.84
C LYS A 46 -14.64 0.19 11.56
N PHE A 47 -13.75 -0.12 10.63
CA PHE A 47 -13.51 0.69 9.43
C PHE A 47 -14.09 0.08 8.15
N SER A 48 -14.58 -1.17 8.19
CA SER A 48 -15.34 -1.73 7.08
C SER A 48 -16.69 -1.05 7.02
N ASP A 49 -17.02 -0.49 5.85
CA ASP A 49 -18.33 0.14 5.62
C ASP A 49 -19.36 -0.96 5.33
N ASN A 50 -19.62 -1.81 6.31
CA ASN A 50 -20.58 -2.89 6.18
C ASN A 50 -22.00 -2.32 6.08
N VAL A 51 -22.76 -2.80 5.11
CA VAL A 51 -24.20 -2.48 4.90
C VAL A 51 -25.02 -2.66 6.19
N LYS A 52 -24.56 -3.52 7.12
CA LYS A 52 -25.21 -3.72 8.43
C LYS A 52 -24.99 -2.54 9.39
N SER A 53 -23.82 -1.89 9.36
CA SER A 53 -23.59 -0.70 10.17
C SER A 53 -24.25 0.54 9.56
N ARG A 54 -24.39 0.61 8.24
CA ARG A 54 -25.19 1.65 7.56
C ARG A 54 -26.67 1.61 7.97
N ARG A 55 -27.27 0.43 8.12
CA ARG A 55 -28.67 0.33 8.60
C ARG A 55 -28.86 0.88 10.00
N ARG A 56 -27.90 0.66 10.93
CA ARG A 56 -27.99 1.20 12.29
C ARG A 56 -27.75 2.71 12.35
N THR A 57 -26.89 3.25 11.49
CA THR A 57 -26.57 4.68 11.42
C THR A 57 -27.59 5.43 10.56
N ALA A 58 -28.10 4.83 9.48
CA ALA A 58 -29.14 5.40 8.64
C ALA A 58 -30.46 5.59 9.41
N ASN A 59 -30.89 4.57 10.17
CA ASN A 59 -32.08 4.70 11.02
C ASN A 59 -31.97 5.80 12.11
N LYS A 60 -30.71 6.15 12.49
CA LYS A 60 -30.44 7.22 13.46
C LYS A 60 -30.23 8.58 12.80
N LEU A 61 -29.93 8.62 11.51
CA LEU A 61 -29.68 9.82 10.70
C LEU A 61 -30.91 10.21 9.84
N GLU A 62 -31.79 9.28 9.51
CA GLU A 62 -33.05 9.58 8.79
C GLU A 62 -33.99 10.49 9.60
N GLU A 63 -33.85 10.49 10.93
CA GLU A 63 -34.53 11.48 11.78
C GLU A 63 -33.91 12.87 11.75
N ARG A 64 -32.67 13.05 11.24
CA ARG A 64 -31.94 14.33 11.29
C ARG A 64 -31.68 15.02 9.94
N ASP A 65 -31.74 14.36 8.80
CA ASP A 65 -31.26 14.92 7.53
C ASP A 65 -32.13 14.72 6.29
N SER A 66 -33.43 14.98 6.41
CA SER A 66 -34.30 15.15 5.23
C SER A 66 -34.00 16.43 4.41
N LYS A 67 -33.03 17.25 4.82
CA LYS A 67 -32.73 18.57 4.18
C LYS A 67 -31.38 18.70 3.46
N LYS A 68 -30.47 17.69 3.45
CA LYS A 68 -29.13 17.84 2.83
C LYS A 68 -28.80 16.82 1.72
N ARG A 69 -29.76 16.30 1.02
CA ARG A 69 -29.56 15.28 -0.05
C ARG A 69 -29.48 15.83 -1.46
N LYS A 70 -28.78 16.93 -1.73
CA LYS A 70 -28.69 17.42 -3.13
C LYS A 70 -27.30 17.60 -3.73
N THR A 71 -26.21 17.13 -3.12
CA THR A 71 -24.86 17.40 -3.66
C THR A 71 -23.90 16.22 -3.65
N LYS A 72 -24.34 15.01 -4.02
CA LYS A 72 -23.42 13.86 -4.11
C LYS A 72 -23.62 12.97 -5.33
N THR A 73 -24.09 13.53 -6.43
CA THR A 73 -24.25 12.75 -7.66
C THR A 73 -23.50 13.40 -8.80
N LEU A 74 -22.20 13.65 -8.61
CA LEU A 74 -21.36 14.15 -9.71
C LEU A 74 -19.92 13.62 -9.62
N LEU A 75 -19.77 12.30 -9.55
CA LEU A 75 -18.53 11.62 -9.95
C LEU A 75 -18.84 10.16 -10.32
N GLY A 76 -19.73 9.98 -11.25
CA GLY A 76 -19.96 8.70 -11.88
C GLY A 76 -19.25 8.71 -13.22
N THR A 77 -18.36 7.80 -13.44
CA THR A 77 -18.02 7.17 -14.71
C THR A 77 -16.54 6.83 -14.80
N LEU A 78 -16.12 5.97 -13.90
CA LEU A 78 -15.09 4.98 -14.18
C LEU A 78 -15.57 3.73 -13.43
N ASP A 79 -15.85 2.64 -14.13
CA ASP A 79 -16.40 1.41 -13.53
C ASP A 79 -15.55 0.87 -12.36
N GLY A 80 -14.25 1.20 -12.33
CA GLY A 80 -13.36 0.91 -11.21
C GLY A 80 -13.58 1.79 -9.97
N ALA A 81 -13.90 3.08 -10.14
CA ALA A 81 -14.10 4.01 -9.02
C ALA A 81 -15.38 3.72 -8.23
N LYS A 82 -16.41 3.15 -8.87
CA LYS A 82 -17.63 2.66 -8.19
C LYS A 82 -17.36 1.45 -7.30
N MET A 83 -16.27 0.73 -7.55
CA MET A 83 -15.99 -0.55 -6.89
C MET A 83 -15.52 -0.40 -5.44
N THR A 84 -14.84 0.70 -5.14
CA THR A 84 -14.23 0.93 -3.82
C THR A 84 -14.80 2.14 -3.09
N TYR A 85 -15.64 2.94 -3.75
CA TYR A 85 -16.27 4.10 -3.12
C TYR A 85 -17.16 3.67 -1.95
N GLY A 86 -16.82 4.15 -0.75
CA GLY A 86 -17.50 3.79 0.49
C GLY A 86 -17.14 2.42 1.05
N LEU A 87 -16.08 1.77 0.55
CA LEU A 87 -15.59 0.51 1.09
C LEU A 87 -14.92 0.71 2.46
N PHE A 88 -14.29 1.86 2.68
CA PHE A 88 -13.60 2.20 3.92
C PHE A 88 -14.26 3.38 4.63
N ALA A 89 -14.28 3.34 5.95
CA ALA A 89 -14.62 4.52 6.76
C ALA A 89 -13.47 5.56 6.71
N PRO A 90 -13.78 6.87 6.82
CA PRO A 90 -12.77 7.90 6.95
C PRO A 90 -11.84 7.66 8.15
N GLY A 91 -10.55 7.95 7.99
CA GLY A 91 -9.54 7.79 9.05
C GLY A 91 -9.05 6.36 9.27
N ALA A 92 -9.46 5.39 8.43
CA ALA A 92 -8.94 4.04 8.51
C ALA A 92 -7.42 4.02 8.22
N PRO A 93 -6.61 3.31 9.02
CA PRO A 93 -5.18 3.11 8.75
C PRO A 93 -4.96 2.44 7.39
N ILE A 94 -3.84 2.77 6.72
CA ILE A 94 -3.57 2.30 5.34
C ILE A 94 -3.59 0.77 5.21
N HIS A 95 -2.98 0.04 6.16
CA HIS A 95 -2.98 -1.41 6.17
C HIS A 95 -4.37 -2.02 6.41
N VAL A 96 -5.23 -1.34 7.18
CA VAL A 96 -6.62 -1.76 7.39
C VAL A 96 -7.45 -1.52 6.12
N LYS A 97 -7.25 -0.38 5.44
CA LYS A 97 -7.86 -0.14 4.11
C LYS A 97 -7.46 -1.24 3.13
N GLY A 98 -6.16 -1.59 3.11
CA GLY A 98 -5.65 -2.69 2.29
C GLY A 98 -6.27 -4.04 2.61
N ALA A 99 -6.54 -4.34 3.89
CA ALA A 99 -7.17 -5.58 4.34
C ALA A 99 -8.65 -5.66 3.94
N ILE A 100 -9.37 -4.55 4.07
CA ILE A 100 -10.78 -4.46 3.63
C ILE A 100 -10.87 -4.62 2.11
N LEU A 101 -9.96 -3.96 1.36
CA LEU A 101 -9.87 -4.10 -0.09
C LEU A 101 -9.59 -5.56 -0.49
N TYR A 102 -8.65 -6.20 0.18
CA TYR A 102 -8.33 -7.62 -0.04
C TYR A 102 -9.58 -8.49 0.14
N ASN A 103 -10.25 -8.41 1.28
CA ASN A 103 -11.46 -9.21 1.54
C ASN A 103 -12.54 -8.98 0.49
N HIS A 104 -12.75 -7.72 0.10
CA HIS A 104 -13.70 -7.37 -0.95
C HIS A 104 -13.35 -8.01 -2.30
N LEU A 105 -12.07 -7.97 -2.70
CA LEU A 105 -11.62 -8.53 -3.97
C LEU A 105 -11.65 -10.07 -3.96
N ILE A 106 -11.31 -10.71 -2.83
CA ILE A 106 -11.40 -12.17 -2.67
C ILE A 106 -12.86 -12.62 -2.80
N GLU A 107 -13.79 -11.93 -2.17
CA GLU A 107 -15.22 -12.23 -2.25
C GLU A 107 -15.76 -12.03 -3.67
N LYS A 108 -15.47 -10.87 -4.28
CA LYS A 108 -15.94 -10.52 -5.62
C LYS A 108 -15.46 -11.52 -6.70
N ASN A 109 -14.21 -11.98 -6.59
CA ASN A 109 -13.62 -12.92 -7.53
C ASN A 109 -13.85 -14.39 -7.12
N LYS A 110 -14.63 -14.65 -6.06
CA LYS A 110 -14.95 -16.00 -5.55
C LYS A 110 -13.71 -16.84 -5.22
N LEU A 111 -12.67 -16.17 -4.70
CA LEU A 111 -11.39 -16.79 -4.37
C LEU A 111 -11.29 -17.26 -2.92
N GLY A 112 -12.37 -17.21 -2.14
CA GLY A 112 -12.40 -17.57 -0.71
C GLY A 112 -11.97 -19.02 -0.41
N ASN A 113 -12.11 -19.94 -1.35
CA ASN A 113 -11.62 -21.31 -1.20
C ASN A 113 -10.08 -21.42 -1.27
N LYS A 114 -9.41 -20.46 -1.91
CA LYS A 114 -7.95 -20.46 -2.11
C LYS A 114 -7.23 -19.52 -1.14
N TYR A 115 -7.87 -18.42 -0.79
CA TYR A 115 -7.30 -17.36 0.02
C TYR A 115 -8.21 -17.09 1.22
N PRO A 116 -7.68 -17.21 2.47
CA PRO A 116 -8.48 -16.94 3.67
C PRO A 116 -8.79 -15.45 3.77
N TYR A 117 -9.97 -15.13 4.30
CA TYR A 117 -10.31 -13.75 4.65
C TYR A 117 -9.48 -13.27 5.84
N ILE A 118 -9.09 -12.00 5.80
CA ILE A 118 -8.44 -11.34 6.93
C ILE A 118 -9.49 -11.00 7.98
N GLN A 119 -9.20 -11.35 9.22
CA GLN A 119 -10.04 -11.09 10.38
C GLN A 119 -9.40 -10.07 11.34
N GLU A 120 -10.18 -9.64 12.33
CA GLU A 120 -9.69 -8.75 13.39
C GLU A 120 -8.55 -9.42 14.16
N GLY A 121 -7.44 -8.69 14.33
CA GLY A 121 -6.25 -9.16 15.03
C GLY A 121 -5.27 -10.00 14.21
N ASP A 122 -5.62 -10.38 12.98
CA ASP A 122 -4.74 -11.18 12.13
C ASP A 122 -3.40 -10.50 11.84
N LYS A 123 -2.35 -11.32 11.74
CA LYS A 123 -1.05 -10.88 11.24
C LYS A 123 -1.09 -10.85 9.73
N ILE A 124 -0.90 -9.69 9.16
CA ILE A 124 -0.93 -9.44 7.73
C ILE A 124 0.39 -8.86 7.25
N LYS A 125 0.57 -8.87 5.94
CA LYS A 125 1.58 -8.11 5.22
C LYS A 125 0.89 -7.04 4.38
N PHE A 126 1.47 -5.85 4.25
CA PHE A 126 0.95 -4.82 3.35
C PHE A 126 2.04 -4.21 2.50
N ILE A 127 1.66 -3.78 1.31
CA ILE A 127 2.50 -3.11 0.32
C ILE A 127 1.86 -1.80 -0.10
N ASN A 128 2.67 -0.82 -0.45
CA ASN A 128 2.20 0.44 -1.02
C ASN A 128 1.74 0.23 -2.47
N MET A 129 0.71 0.95 -2.87
CA MET A 129 0.18 0.95 -4.22
C MET A 129 0.42 2.31 -4.88
N LYS A 130 0.71 2.30 -6.17
CA LYS A 130 0.82 3.52 -6.99
C LYS A 130 -0.50 4.28 -6.95
N GLU A 131 -0.44 5.60 -6.84
CA GLU A 131 -1.60 6.49 -6.92
C GLU A 131 -1.43 7.46 -8.09
N PRO A 132 -2.50 7.78 -8.82
CA PRO A 132 -3.88 7.28 -8.67
C PRO A 132 -4.05 5.86 -9.18
N ASN A 133 -4.91 5.06 -8.55
CA ASN A 133 -5.28 3.73 -9.03
C ASN A 133 -6.80 3.51 -8.99
N ILE A 134 -7.27 2.49 -9.70
CA ILE A 134 -8.70 2.17 -9.83
C ILE A 134 -9.36 1.79 -8.50
N TYR A 135 -8.58 1.41 -7.49
CA TYR A 135 -9.07 0.99 -6.17
C TYR A 135 -9.14 2.14 -5.18
N GLN A 136 -8.59 3.32 -5.52
CA GLN A 136 -8.49 4.49 -4.63
C GLN A 136 -7.89 4.13 -3.25
N ALA A 137 -6.94 3.22 -3.24
CA ALA A 137 -6.28 2.71 -2.05
C ALA A 137 -4.77 2.84 -2.19
N SER A 138 -4.12 3.44 -1.19
CA SER A 138 -2.67 3.63 -1.14
C SER A 138 -1.90 2.39 -0.70
N ALA A 139 -2.60 1.33 -0.29
CA ALA A 139 -1.98 0.08 0.11
C ALA A 139 -2.88 -1.12 -0.15
N PHE A 140 -2.27 -2.28 -0.34
CA PHE A 140 -2.93 -3.58 -0.41
C PHE A 140 -2.35 -4.51 0.65
N SER A 141 -3.21 -5.20 1.39
CA SER A 141 -2.82 -6.14 2.44
C SER A 141 -3.20 -7.56 2.08
N PHE A 142 -2.44 -8.53 2.57
CA PHE A 142 -2.71 -9.94 2.36
C PHE A 142 -2.16 -10.76 3.56
N PRO A 143 -2.73 -11.94 3.88
CA PRO A 143 -2.30 -12.68 5.07
C PRO A 143 -0.90 -13.30 4.91
N ALA A 144 -0.71 -14.23 3.98
CA ALA A 144 0.57 -14.93 3.79
C ALA A 144 1.05 -14.87 2.34
N LYS A 145 0.17 -15.18 1.39
CA LYS A 145 0.48 -15.21 -0.05
C LYS A 145 -0.24 -14.08 -0.77
N PHE A 146 0.47 -13.45 -1.70
CA PHE A 146 -0.10 -12.43 -2.57
C PHE A 146 -1.01 -13.10 -3.62
N PRO A 147 -2.27 -12.65 -3.76
CA PRO A 147 -3.22 -13.26 -4.70
C PRO A 147 -2.92 -12.83 -6.13
N LYS A 148 -2.16 -13.66 -6.86
CA LYS A 148 -1.71 -13.37 -8.23
C LYS A 148 -2.89 -13.25 -9.21
N GLU A 149 -3.99 -13.93 -8.96
CA GLU A 149 -5.22 -13.90 -9.75
C GLU A 149 -5.88 -12.52 -9.82
N LEU A 150 -5.59 -11.66 -8.86
CA LEU A 150 -6.11 -10.29 -8.85
C LEU A 150 -5.37 -9.34 -9.81
N ASN A 151 -4.26 -9.79 -10.42
CA ASN A 151 -3.45 -9.00 -11.36
C ASN A 151 -3.03 -7.61 -10.82
N LEU A 152 -2.70 -7.53 -9.53
CA LEU A 152 -2.34 -6.27 -8.85
C LEU A 152 -0.85 -5.93 -8.92
N LEU A 153 -0.01 -6.77 -9.54
CA LEU A 153 1.44 -6.55 -9.58
C LEU A 153 1.83 -5.20 -10.18
N GLY A 154 1.15 -4.79 -11.24
CA GLY A 154 1.37 -3.48 -11.89
C GLY A 154 0.98 -2.27 -11.02
N CYS A 155 0.14 -2.48 -10.01
CA CYS A 155 -0.29 -1.44 -9.08
C CYS A 155 0.65 -1.26 -7.89
N ILE A 156 1.66 -2.13 -7.71
CA ILE A 156 2.60 -2.03 -6.59
C ILE A 156 3.55 -0.88 -6.82
N ASP A 157 3.71 -0.05 -5.80
CA ASP A 157 4.72 1.00 -5.77
C ASP A 157 6.01 0.49 -5.12
N TYR A 158 6.87 -0.09 -5.95
CA TYR A 158 8.16 -0.63 -5.51
C TYR A 158 9.11 0.47 -5.04
N ASP A 159 9.07 1.65 -5.65
CA ASP A 159 9.95 2.77 -5.30
C ASP A 159 9.58 3.31 -3.92
N GLU A 160 8.29 3.56 -3.66
CA GLU A 160 7.82 3.97 -2.34
C GLU A 160 8.06 2.89 -1.28
N GLN A 161 7.90 1.61 -1.66
CA GLN A 161 8.19 0.48 -0.78
C GLN A 161 9.68 0.43 -0.42
N PHE A 162 10.58 0.61 -1.40
CA PHE A 162 12.02 0.69 -1.20
C PHE A 162 12.40 1.88 -0.33
N HIS A 163 11.85 3.05 -0.64
CA HIS A 163 12.09 4.27 0.13
C HIS A 163 11.74 4.06 1.61
N LYS A 164 10.53 3.58 1.91
CA LYS A 164 10.08 3.39 3.30
C LYS A 164 10.79 2.27 4.03
N SER A 165 11.15 1.18 3.33
CA SER A 165 11.77 0.01 3.97
C SER A 165 13.27 0.12 4.15
N PHE A 166 13.94 0.86 3.27
CA PHE A 166 15.40 0.89 3.22
C PHE A 166 15.98 2.30 3.32
N ILE A 167 15.54 3.24 2.46
CA ILE A 167 16.14 4.57 2.39
C ILE A 167 15.83 5.39 3.63
N GLN A 168 14.59 5.49 4.03
CA GLN A 168 14.17 6.31 5.16
C GLN A 168 14.88 5.92 6.48
N PRO A 169 14.96 4.62 6.87
CA PRO A 169 15.77 4.20 8.01
C PRO A 169 17.26 4.49 7.86
N LEU A 170 17.80 4.36 6.63
CA LEU A 170 19.21 4.62 6.36
C LEU A 170 19.54 6.11 6.48
N GLN A 171 18.68 6.98 5.96
CA GLN A 171 18.82 8.44 6.05
C GLN A 171 18.89 8.94 7.51
N PHE A 172 18.17 8.28 8.41
CA PHE A 172 18.25 8.62 9.82
C PHE A 172 19.68 8.47 10.40
N ILE A 173 20.42 7.48 9.89
CA ILE A 173 21.83 7.23 10.29
C ILE A 173 22.78 8.16 9.53
N THR A 174 22.67 8.22 8.21
CA THR A 174 23.58 8.98 7.35
C THR A 174 23.55 10.48 7.63
N ASN A 175 22.38 11.03 7.99
CA ASN A 175 22.26 12.43 8.41
C ASN A 175 23.08 12.77 9.66
N LYS A 176 23.36 11.78 10.54
CA LYS A 176 24.18 11.99 11.75
C LYS A 176 25.68 12.06 11.45
N ILE A 177 26.11 11.49 10.33
CA ILE A 177 27.50 11.51 9.88
C ILE A 177 27.70 12.45 8.67
N ASN A 178 26.69 13.27 8.35
CA ASN A 178 26.68 14.23 7.24
C ASN A 178 26.90 13.59 5.85
N TRP A 179 26.51 12.33 5.66
CA TRP A 179 26.51 11.68 4.35
C TRP A 179 25.19 11.91 3.64
N ARG A 180 25.26 12.15 2.33
CA ARG A 180 24.09 12.36 1.48
C ARG A 180 23.76 11.09 0.72
N ILE A 181 22.51 10.69 0.76
CA ILE A 181 21.99 9.61 -0.06
C ILE A 181 21.48 10.21 -1.37
N ASP A 182 22.01 9.69 -2.47
CA ASP A 182 21.47 9.98 -3.80
C ASP A 182 20.13 9.24 -3.96
N THR A 183 19.06 10.01 -4.15
CA THR A 183 17.69 9.48 -4.34
C THR A 183 17.27 9.39 -5.80
N SER A 184 18.19 9.65 -6.74
CA SER A 184 17.91 9.59 -8.19
C SER A 184 17.86 8.16 -8.75
N TYR A 185 17.95 7.14 -7.93
CA TYR A 185 17.95 5.73 -8.33
C TYR A 185 16.70 5.24 -9.07
N GLY A 186 15.61 6.01 -9.08
CA GLY A 186 14.38 5.72 -9.86
C GLY A 186 14.25 6.53 -11.16
N MET A 187 15.17 7.47 -11.43
CA MET A 187 15.08 8.40 -12.56
C MET A 187 16.00 8.09 -13.74
N GLN A 188 16.67 6.95 -13.75
CA GLN A 188 17.43 6.51 -14.92
C GLN A 188 16.52 5.87 -15.99
N GLY A 189 15.61 6.65 -16.55
CA GLY A 189 15.28 6.54 -17.96
C GLY A 189 16.48 7.12 -18.72
N THR A 190 17.27 6.28 -19.34
CA THR A 190 18.36 6.71 -20.18
C THR A 190 17.77 7.54 -21.32
N LEU A 191 18.40 8.67 -21.65
CA LEU A 191 18.08 9.47 -22.84
C LEU A 191 18.06 8.62 -24.14
N GLU A 192 18.61 7.43 -24.10
CA GLU A 192 18.62 6.43 -25.18
C GLU A 192 17.24 5.78 -25.42
N ASP A 193 16.31 5.81 -24.46
CA ASP A 193 14.95 5.29 -24.63
C ASP A 193 14.03 6.29 -25.37
N PHE A 194 14.53 7.48 -25.72
CA PHE A 194 13.78 8.54 -26.40
C PHE A 194 14.20 8.78 -27.87
N PHE A 195 15.16 7.96 -28.42
CA PHE A 195 15.58 8.08 -29.81
C PHE A 195 15.44 6.77 -30.61
#